data_3b25f254ae30814bb8f9bc98cb494407
#
_entry.id   3b25f254ae30814bb8f9bc98cb494407
#
_cell.length_a   1.000
_cell.length_b   1.000
_cell.length_c   1.000
_cell.angle_alpha   90.00
_cell.angle_beta   90.00
_cell.angle_gamma   90.00
#
_symmetry.space_group_name_H-M   'P 1'
#
loop_
_entity.id
_entity.type
_entity.pdbx_description
1 polymer ?
#
loop_
_entity_poly.entity_id
_entity_poly.type
_entity_poly.pdbx_seq_one_letter_code
_entity_poly.pdbx_strand_id
1 'polypeptide(L)'
;MKNKKKLFDVFLFLNELDLLDLRLKILYPIVDYFIITEINETFSGKPKSLIFEKNRKRYKEYDKKIIYNPITKKDLLELKKEYWTDYVSDLNKSIPYKHKGKPPKYLKKSLRREISHRDSAILGFFKLASDKDLILLSDLDEIPNPKTISK
;
A
#
# COMPACT_ATOMS: atom_id res chain seq x y z
N MET A 1 -12.55 -19.04 22.52
CA MET A 1 -11.32 -19.24 21.70
C MET A 1 -10.61 -17.90 21.58
N LYS A 2 -9.33 -17.79 22.00
CA LYS A 2 -8.56 -16.55 21.78
C LYS A 2 -8.38 -16.38 20.27
N ASN A 3 -8.96 -15.34 19.67
CA ASN A 3 -8.70 -15.00 18.28
C ASN A 3 -7.19 -14.79 18.12
N LYS A 4 -6.56 -15.65 17.33
CA LYS A 4 -5.14 -15.53 16.99
C LYS A 4 -4.95 -14.23 16.23
N LYS A 5 -3.98 -13.41 16.66
CA LYS A 5 -3.58 -12.20 15.93
C LYS A 5 -3.18 -12.55 14.50
N LYS A 6 -3.69 -11.82 13.55
CA LYS A 6 -3.32 -11.95 12.13
C LYS A 6 -2.22 -10.93 11.79
N LEU A 7 -1.39 -11.27 10.82
CA LEU A 7 -0.41 -10.38 10.23
C LEU A 7 -0.82 -10.07 8.79
N PHE A 8 -1.06 -8.79 8.52
CA PHE A 8 -1.31 -8.26 7.19
C PHE A 8 -0.04 -7.63 6.67
N ASP A 9 0.41 -8.05 5.51
CA ASP A 9 1.50 -7.42 4.77
C ASP A 9 0.92 -6.53 3.67
N VAL A 10 1.08 -5.22 3.81
CA VAL A 10 0.39 -4.19 3.02
C VAL A 10 1.41 -3.38 2.25
N PHE A 11 1.30 -3.34 0.94
CA PHE A 11 2.23 -2.61 0.09
C PHE A 11 1.58 -2.13 -1.22
N LEU A 12 2.20 -1.11 -1.82
CA LEU A 12 1.88 -0.69 -3.18
C LEU A 12 2.63 -1.55 -4.18
N PHE A 13 1.94 -1.92 -5.26
CA PHE A 13 2.52 -2.62 -6.40
C PHE A 13 2.43 -1.74 -7.65
N LEU A 14 3.53 -1.58 -8.36
CA LEU A 14 3.59 -0.78 -9.59
C LEU A 14 3.76 -1.67 -10.83
N ASN A 15 4.90 -2.41 -10.93
CA ASN A 15 5.23 -3.29 -12.06
C ASN A 15 6.33 -4.33 -11.75
N GLU A 16 6.78 -4.42 -10.52
CA GLU A 16 7.96 -5.19 -10.10
C GLU A 16 7.59 -6.66 -9.83
N LEU A 17 7.23 -7.42 -10.87
CA LEU A 17 6.73 -8.80 -10.75
C LEU A 17 7.70 -9.75 -10.01
N ASP A 18 9.01 -9.65 -10.31
CA ASP A 18 10.01 -10.55 -9.70
C ASP A 18 10.26 -10.20 -8.23
N LEU A 19 10.16 -8.93 -7.87
CA LEU A 19 10.26 -8.48 -6.49
C LEU A 19 9.03 -8.92 -5.68
N LEU A 20 7.85 -8.89 -6.31
CA LEU A 20 6.63 -9.43 -5.72
C LEU A 20 6.76 -10.93 -5.44
N ASP A 21 7.29 -11.73 -6.40
CA ASP A 21 7.56 -13.16 -6.18
C ASP A 21 8.46 -13.37 -4.96
N LEU A 22 9.54 -12.60 -4.88
CA LEU A 22 10.50 -12.71 -3.78
C LEU A 22 9.85 -12.40 -2.44
N ARG A 23 9.08 -11.30 -2.35
CA ARG A 23 8.36 -10.90 -1.13
C ARG A 23 7.36 -11.96 -0.69
N LEU A 24 6.50 -12.40 -1.59
CA LEU A 24 5.52 -13.44 -1.31
C LEU A 24 6.19 -14.71 -0.79
N LYS A 25 7.22 -15.19 -1.48
CA LYS A 25 7.96 -16.40 -1.11
C LYS A 25 8.58 -16.30 0.29
N ILE A 26 9.23 -15.18 0.61
CA ILE A 26 9.91 -14.97 1.89
C ILE A 26 8.91 -14.86 3.04
N LEU A 27 7.81 -14.13 2.85
CA LEU A 27 6.89 -13.79 3.93
C LEU A 27 5.70 -14.76 4.05
N TYR A 28 5.44 -15.61 3.06
CA TYR A 28 4.32 -16.55 3.06
C TYR A 28 4.19 -17.40 4.33
N PRO A 29 5.28 -17.92 4.94
CA PRO A 29 5.15 -18.74 6.14
C PRO A 29 4.57 -18.01 7.35
N ILE A 30 4.74 -16.69 7.43
CA ILE A 30 4.39 -15.90 8.63
C ILE A 30 3.21 -14.95 8.43
N VAL A 31 2.97 -14.48 7.21
CA VAL A 31 1.89 -13.55 6.87
C VAL A 31 0.57 -14.32 6.72
N ASP A 32 -0.52 -13.74 7.23
CA ASP A 32 -1.86 -14.31 7.06
C ASP A 32 -2.52 -13.75 5.79
N TYR A 33 -2.32 -12.46 5.47
CA TYR A 33 -2.84 -11.81 4.26
C TYR A 33 -1.85 -10.83 3.64
N PHE A 34 -1.68 -10.91 2.34
CA PHE A 34 -0.96 -9.92 1.52
C PHE A 34 -1.96 -8.99 0.86
N ILE A 35 -1.88 -7.71 1.17
CA ILE A 35 -2.72 -6.68 0.57
C ILE A 35 -1.92 -6.03 -0.57
N ILE A 36 -2.23 -6.44 -1.78
CA ILE A 36 -1.58 -5.91 -2.98
C ILE A 36 -2.41 -4.75 -3.50
N THR A 37 -1.97 -3.53 -3.21
CA THR A 37 -2.65 -2.32 -3.68
C THR A 37 -2.02 -1.87 -4.99
N GLU A 38 -2.81 -1.83 -6.04
CA GLU A 38 -2.39 -1.39 -7.36
C GLU A 38 -3.32 -0.29 -7.88
N ILE A 39 -2.72 0.83 -8.32
CA ILE A 39 -3.45 1.98 -8.81
C ILE A 39 -3.31 2.08 -10.33
N ASN A 40 -4.37 2.47 -11.03
CA ASN A 40 -4.39 2.63 -12.49
C ASN A 40 -3.76 3.93 -12.99
N GLU A 41 -2.96 4.59 -12.16
CA GLU A 41 -2.12 5.73 -12.53
C GLU A 41 -0.75 5.66 -11.83
N THR A 42 0.24 6.32 -12.43
CA THR A 42 1.58 6.47 -11.82
C THR A 42 1.60 7.64 -10.84
N PHE A 43 2.66 7.77 -10.03
CA PHE A 43 2.87 8.95 -9.17
C PHE A 43 2.97 10.26 -9.95
N SER A 44 3.40 10.22 -11.21
CA SER A 44 3.36 11.39 -12.11
C SER A 44 1.97 11.70 -12.66
N GLY A 45 0.98 10.82 -12.44
CA GLY A 45 -0.41 10.97 -12.88
C GLY A 45 -0.68 10.49 -14.30
N LYS A 46 0.21 9.71 -14.88
CA LYS A 46 -0.02 9.06 -16.17
C LYS A 46 -0.86 7.80 -15.97
N PRO A 47 -1.83 7.52 -16.84
CA PRO A 47 -2.57 6.27 -16.80
C PRO A 47 -1.63 5.07 -16.92
N LYS A 48 -1.89 4.01 -16.17
CA LYS A 48 -1.24 2.71 -16.31
C LYS A 48 -2.25 1.58 -16.25
N SER A 49 -1.93 0.47 -16.89
CA SER A 49 -2.73 -0.74 -16.75
C SER A 49 -2.47 -1.43 -15.41
N LEU A 50 -3.45 -2.21 -14.95
CA LEU A 50 -3.32 -3.06 -13.77
C LEU A 50 -2.49 -4.30 -14.16
N ILE A 51 -1.22 -4.31 -13.74
CA ILE A 51 -0.22 -5.31 -14.14
C ILE A 51 -0.40 -6.59 -13.34
N PHE A 52 -0.68 -6.49 -12.03
CA PHE A 52 -0.94 -7.66 -11.20
C PHE A 52 -2.10 -8.47 -11.74
N GLU A 53 -3.23 -7.82 -12.07
CA GLU A 53 -4.41 -8.50 -12.60
C GLU A 53 -4.09 -9.30 -13.87
N LYS A 54 -3.30 -8.72 -14.78
CA LYS A 54 -2.87 -9.39 -16.00
C LYS A 54 -1.96 -10.59 -15.76
N ASN A 55 -1.22 -10.59 -14.66
CA ASN A 55 -0.24 -11.61 -14.29
C ASN A 55 -0.69 -12.49 -13.11
N ARG A 56 -1.93 -12.38 -12.66
CA ARG A 56 -2.46 -13.06 -11.47
C ARG A 56 -2.20 -14.58 -11.48
N LYS A 57 -2.23 -15.19 -12.65
CA LYS A 57 -1.97 -16.64 -12.79
C LYS A 57 -0.57 -17.05 -12.31
N ARG A 58 0.43 -16.16 -12.38
CA ARG A 58 1.79 -16.38 -11.89
C ARG A 58 1.82 -16.61 -10.38
N TYR A 59 0.87 -16.04 -9.66
CA TYR A 59 0.81 -16.04 -8.19
C TYR A 59 -0.22 -17.00 -7.60
N LYS A 60 -0.69 -17.95 -8.41
CA LYS A 60 -1.76 -18.89 -8.03
C LYS A 60 -1.48 -19.66 -6.73
N GLU A 61 -0.22 -20.00 -6.47
CA GLU A 61 0.17 -20.71 -5.24
C GLU A 61 -0.03 -19.87 -3.97
N TYR A 62 -0.02 -18.52 -4.07
CA TYR A 62 -0.21 -17.58 -2.98
C TYR A 62 -1.65 -17.07 -2.85
N ASP A 63 -2.53 -17.42 -3.79
CA ASP A 63 -3.86 -16.79 -3.98
C ASP A 63 -4.75 -16.88 -2.72
N LYS A 64 -4.57 -17.92 -1.90
CA LYS A 64 -5.30 -18.08 -0.64
C LYS A 64 -5.04 -16.99 0.40
N LYS A 65 -3.91 -16.31 0.30
CA LYS A 65 -3.51 -15.22 1.21
C LYS A 65 -3.49 -13.85 0.53
N ILE A 66 -3.67 -13.77 -0.78
CA ILE A 66 -3.66 -12.51 -1.52
C ILE A 66 -5.04 -11.87 -1.47
N ILE A 67 -5.06 -10.63 -1.05
CA ILE A 67 -6.18 -9.71 -1.20
C ILE A 67 -5.74 -8.62 -2.17
N TYR A 68 -6.26 -8.68 -3.37
CA TYR A 68 -5.97 -7.70 -4.41
C TYR A 68 -6.89 -6.49 -4.25
N ASN A 69 -6.28 -5.32 -4.14
CA ASN A 69 -6.91 -4.02 -3.90
C ASN A 69 -6.65 -3.08 -5.09
N PRO A 70 -7.36 -3.26 -6.22
CA PRO A 70 -7.24 -2.36 -7.36
C PRO A 70 -7.91 -1.03 -7.04
N ILE A 71 -7.19 0.07 -7.22
CA ILE A 71 -7.64 1.43 -6.92
C ILE A 71 -7.76 2.23 -8.23
N THR A 72 -8.90 2.85 -8.41
CA THR A 72 -9.13 3.78 -9.51
C THR A 72 -8.98 5.23 -9.05
N LYS A 73 -8.86 6.14 -10.01
CA LYS A 73 -8.87 7.58 -9.72
C LYS A 73 -10.16 8.02 -9.00
N LYS A 74 -11.28 7.35 -9.25
CA LYS A 74 -12.55 7.63 -8.58
C LYS A 74 -12.44 7.29 -7.08
N ASP A 75 -11.89 6.12 -6.76
CA ASP A 75 -11.70 5.68 -5.37
C ASP A 75 -10.80 6.65 -4.61
N LEU A 76 -9.72 7.14 -5.23
CA LEU A 76 -8.85 8.17 -4.64
C LEU A 76 -9.57 9.50 -4.39
N LEU A 77 -10.53 9.88 -5.23
CA LEU A 77 -11.30 11.11 -5.05
C LEU A 77 -12.33 10.96 -3.93
N GLU A 78 -12.90 9.79 -3.76
CA GLU A 78 -13.84 9.49 -2.66
C GLU A 78 -13.11 9.47 -1.32
N LEU A 79 -11.96 8.80 -1.21
CA LEU A 79 -11.10 8.85 -0.02
C LEU A 79 -10.75 10.27 0.40
N LYS A 80 -10.45 11.15 -0.54
CA LYS A 80 -10.14 12.57 -0.24
C LYS A 80 -11.28 13.29 0.43
N LYS A 81 -12.53 12.98 0.13
CA LYS A 81 -13.70 13.64 0.73
C LYS A 81 -13.92 13.21 2.18
N GLU A 82 -13.55 11.99 2.53
CA GLU A 82 -13.92 11.36 3.79
C GLU A 82 -12.83 11.48 4.87
N TYR A 83 -11.55 11.46 4.48
CA TYR A 83 -10.43 11.31 5.45
C TYR A 83 -9.35 12.39 5.36
N TRP A 84 -9.38 13.31 4.38
CA TRP A 84 -8.22 14.13 4.03
C TRP A 84 -8.26 15.60 4.48
N THR A 85 -9.37 16.11 4.98
CA THR A 85 -9.48 17.52 5.36
C THR A 85 -8.56 17.87 6.52
N ASP A 86 -8.39 16.97 7.49
CA ASP A 86 -7.62 17.25 8.71
C ASP A 86 -6.14 16.81 8.59
N TYR A 87 -5.87 15.64 8.01
CA TYR A 87 -4.51 15.08 7.90
C TYR A 87 -3.59 15.88 6.97
N VAL A 88 -4.10 16.40 5.85
CA VAL A 88 -3.30 17.24 4.94
C VAL A 88 -2.97 18.61 5.54
N SER A 89 -3.82 19.15 6.40
CA SER A 89 -3.52 20.37 7.15
C SER A 89 -2.36 20.16 8.12
N ASP A 90 -2.29 18.99 8.75
CA ASP A 90 -1.26 18.65 9.73
C ASP A 90 0.06 18.20 9.07
N LEU A 91 0.02 17.49 7.95
CA LEU A 91 1.21 17.21 7.14
C LEU A 91 1.89 18.49 6.62
N ASN A 92 1.13 19.50 6.28
CA ASN A 92 1.70 20.81 5.90
C ASN A 92 2.40 21.50 7.08
N LYS A 93 2.09 21.13 8.33
CA LYS A 93 2.72 21.66 9.55
C LYS A 93 3.88 20.80 10.05
N SER A 94 3.85 19.49 9.80
CA SER A 94 4.75 18.51 10.43
C SER A 94 5.95 18.08 9.59
N ILE A 95 6.02 18.38 8.29
CA ILE A 95 7.22 18.13 7.51
C ILE A 95 8.16 19.34 7.67
N PRO A 96 9.23 19.22 8.47
CA PRO A 96 10.25 20.26 8.54
C PRO A 96 11.09 20.22 7.26
N TYR A 97 10.53 20.70 6.18
CA TYR A 97 11.25 20.85 4.92
C TYR A 97 12.23 22.01 5.07
N LYS A 98 13.44 21.71 5.53
CA LYS A 98 14.54 22.66 5.70
C LYS A 98 15.14 23.19 4.38
N HIS A 99 14.41 23.17 3.29
CA HIS A 99 14.84 23.85 2.07
C HIS A 99 14.34 25.29 2.07
N LYS A 100 15.30 26.22 2.03
CA LYS A 100 15.08 27.66 1.83
C LYS A 100 14.50 27.92 0.44
N GLY A 101 13.25 27.53 0.19
CA GLY A 101 12.54 27.75 -1.06
C GLY A 101 11.21 27.03 -1.09
N LYS A 102 10.19 27.61 -1.71
CA LYS A 102 8.91 26.92 -1.93
C LYS A 102 9.16 25.73 -2.85
N PRO A 103 8.78 24.49 -2.49
CA PRO A 103 8.96 23.35 -3.37
C PRO A 103 8.24 23.62 -4.70
N PRO A 104 8.82 23.22 -5.84
CA PRO A 104 8.21 23.39 -7.14
C PRO A 104 6.77 22.86 -7.18
N LYS A 105 5.88 23.55 -7.87
CA LYS A 105 4.45 23.16 -7.92
C LYS A 105 4.21 21.73 -8.39
N TYR A 106 5.08 21.19 -9.26
CA TYR A 106 4.99 19.81 -9.75
C TYR A 106 5.34 18.76 -8.67
N LEU A 107 6.33 19.05 -7.81
CA LEU A 107 6.67 18.16 -6.69
C LEU A 107 5.52 18.05 -5.68
N LYS A 108 4.82 19.15 -5.43
CA LYS A 108 3.62 19.11 -4.57
C LYS A 108 2.53 18.19 -5.11
N LYS A 109 2.32 18.15 -6.43
CA LYS A 109 1.29 17.28 -7.04
C LYS A 109 1.68 15.81 -7.00
N SER A 110 2.94 15.47 -7.32
CA SER A 110 3.41 14.07 -7.27
C SER A 110 3.44 13.54 -5.84
N LEU A 111 3.94 14.32 -4.88
CA LEU A 111 3.96 13.94 -3.47
C LEU A 111 2.55 13.72 -2.91
N ARG A 112 1.61 14.62 -3.19
CA ARG A 112 0.21 14.43 -2.77
C ARG A 112 -0.42 13.18 -3.38
N ARG A 113 -0.06 12.86 -4.63
CA ARG A 113 -0.55 11.65 -5.29
C ARG A 113 0.07 10.41 -4.67
N GLU A 114 1.38 10.41 -4.42
CA GLU A 114 2.07 9.32 -3.73
C GLU A 114 1.45 9.03 -2.36
N ILE A 115 1.23 10.05 -1.55
CA ILE A 115 0.55 9.92 -0.26
C ILE A 115 -0.86 9.32 -0.45
N SER A 116 -1.66 9.85 -1.41
CA SER A 116 -2.99 9.31 -1.69
C SER A 116 -2.96 7.83 -2.09
N HIS A 117 -1.93 7.43 -2.85
CA HIS A 117 -1.75 6.04 -3.25
C HIS A 117 -1.44 5.16 -2.03
N ARG A 118 -0.55 5.59 -1.14
CA ARG A 118 -0.22 4.87 0.10
C ARG A 118 -1.44 4.74 1.01
N ASP A 119 -2.18 5.82 1.20
CA ASP A 119 -3.38 5.82 2.05
C ASP A 119 -4.49 4.93 1.50
N SER A 120 -4.60 4.79 0.17
CA SER A 120 -5.60 3.92 -0.45
C SER A 120 -5.40 2.42 -0.12
N ALA A 121 -4.23 2.04 0.37
CA ALA A 121 -3.98 0.68 0.82
C ALA A 121 -4.89 0.25 1.99
N ILE A 122 -5.39 1.21 2.79
CA ILE A 122 -6.33 0.95 3.88
C ILE A 122 -7.60 0.26 3.38
N LEU A 123 -8.06 0.58 2.17
CA LEU A 123 -9.27 -0.01 1.59
C LEU A 123 -9.17 -1.53 1.44
N GLY A 124 -7.95 -2.06 1.29
CA GLY A 124 -7.70 -3.50 1.12
C GLY A 124 -7.84 -4.30 2.41
N PHE A 125 -7.71 -3.69 3.59
CA PHE A 125 -7.71 -4.44 4.85
C PHE A 125 -8.63 -3.90 5.93
N PHE A 126 -9.09 -2.66 5.86
CA PHE A 126 -9.86 -2.00 6.93
C PHE A 126 -11.06 -2.82 7.43
N LYS A 127 -11.80 -3.46 6.53
CA LYS A 127 -12.97 -4.29 6.88
C LYS A 127 -12.61 -5.71 7.36
N LEU A 128 -11.35 -6.11 7.26
CA LEU A 128 -10.87 -7.47 7.51
C LEU A 128 -10.01 -7.56 8.77
N ALA A 129 -9.31 -6.47 9.09
CA ALA A 129 -8.45 -6.38 10.26
C ALA A 129 -9.26 -6.00 11.51
N SER A 130 -8.80 -6.49 12.64
CA SER A 130 -9.28 -6.12 13.98
C SER A 130 -8.20 -5.31 14.71
N ASP A 131 -8.59 -4.64 15.81
CA ASP A 131 -7.67 -3.84 16.63
C ASP A 131 -6.49 -4.63 17.24
N LYS A 132 -6.57 -5.97 17.20
CA LYS A 132 -5.51 -6.86 17.72
C LYS A 132 -4.55 -7.34 16.65
N ASP A 133 -4.88 -7.14 15.39
CA ASP A 133 -4.09 -7.61 14.27
C ASP A 133 -2.87 -6.72 14.04
N LEU A 134 -1.87 -7.24 13.37
CA LEU A 134 -0.64 -6.54 13.04
C LEU A 134 -0.67 -6.14 11.56
N ILE A 135 -0.40 -4.87 11.29
CA ILE A 135 -0.26 -4.35 9.94
C ILE A 135 1.20 -4.02 9.70
N LEU A 136 1.81 -4.72 8.76
CA LEU A 136 3.12 -4.40 8.22
C LEU A 136 2.91 -3.57 6.96
N LEU A 137 3.19 -2.28 7.03
CA LEU A 137 3.07 -1.35 5.91
C LEU A 137 4.47 -0.90 5.49
N SER A 138 4.86 -1.19 4.25
CA SER A 138 6.18 -0.83 3.71
C SER A 138 6.14 -0.73 2.19
N ASP A 139 7.21 -0.24 1.57
CA ASP A 139 7.37 -0.34 0.12
C ASP A 139 7.64 -1.79 -0.30
N LEU A 140 7.36 -2.14 -1.56
CA LEU A 140 7.47 -3.52 -2.04
C LEU A 140 8.90 -4.09 -1.90
N ASP A 141 9.91 -3.26 -2.07
CA ASP A 141 11.34 -3.59 -1.95
C ASP A 141 11.86 -3.65 -0.50
N GLU A 142 11.09 -3.13 0.45
CA GLU A 142 11.39 -3.20 1.87
C GLU A 142 10.91 -4.52 2.49
N ILE A 143 11.55 -5.63 2.11
CA ILE A 143 11.18 -6.96 2.60
C ILE A 143 11.81 -7.19 3.98
N PRO A 144 11.01 -7.27 5.05
CA PRO A 144 11.56 -7.46 6.40
C PRO A 144 12.08 -8.88 6.60
N ASN A 145 13.00 -9.06 7.53
CA ASN A 145 13.44 -10.39 7.94
C ASN A 145 12.31 -11.11 8.71
N PRO A 146 11.80 -12.25 8.22
CA PRO A 146 10.70 -12.98 8.88
C PRO A 146 10.99 -13.36 10.32
N LYS A 147 12.27 -13.57 10.67
CA LYS A 147 12.70 -13.96 12.03
C LYS A 147 12.55 -12.83 13.06
N THR A 148 12.46 -11.58 12.60
CA THR A 148 12.32 -10.41 13.50
C THR A 148 10.86 -10.02 13.75
N ILE A 149 9.92 -10.61 13.02
CA ILE A 149 8.49 -10.33 13.17
C ILE A 149 7.90 -11.33 14.18
N SER A 150 7.50 -10.83 15.34
CA SER A 150 6.79 -11.60 16.35
C SER A 150 5.28 -11.24 16.35
N LYS A 151 4.43 -12.27 16.34
CA LYS A 151 2.97 -12.12 16.44
C LYS A 151 2.51 -12.06 17.90
#